data_cca026cc69015bc237ba7ebafd871940
#
_entry.id   cca026cc69015bc237ba7ebafd871940
#
_cell.length_a   1.000
_cell.length_b   1.000
_cell.length_c   1.000
_cell.angle_alpha   90.00
_cell.angle_beta   90.00
_cell.angle_gamma   90.00
#
_symmetry.space_group_name_H-M   'P 1'
#
loop_
_entity.id
_entity.type
_entity.pdbx_description
1 polymer ?
#
loop_
_entity_poly.entity_id
_entity_poly.type
_entity_poly.pdbx_seq_one_letter_code
_entity_poly.pdbx_strand_id
1 'polypeptide(L)'
;MAEPFIGSEAVASGLVTPYALRSRFVRVHPDVYVPAGTALSAGLRARSAWLWSRRRGVVAGRSAAALYGTKWIDDRAPAQLLYPYRRPPDGIQTWSDRLVGDEIQTIGGMPVTTPARTALDIACRSPVDKAVAAIDALARATELKVLEIELLADRYRGRRGISRARSVLPLVDAGAESPRETWLRLLLLRAGFPRPRTQLPVRQYGALIACLDMGWEDIKLAVEYDGDQHRTDRRQFTKDIRRAEVLAELGWTVVRVTAEDTPAGIIARVSTAWTRRACTGSLKPARNSR
;
A
#
# COMPACT_ATOMS: atom_id res chain seq x y z
N MET A 1 2.10 1.04 27.97
CA MET A 1 1.97 0.57 26.58
C MET A 1 1.44 -0.85 26.58
N ALA A 2 0.50 -1.14 25.71
CA ALA A 2 -0.15 -2.46 25.64
C ALA A 2 0.67 -3.43 24.77
N GLU A 3 1.91 -3.75 25.20
CA GLU A 3 2.81 -4.65 24.47
C GLU A 3 2.45 -6.11 24.73
N PRO A 4 2.44 -6.96 23.68
CA PRO A 4 2.28 -8.40 23.84
C PRO A 4 3.45 -9.03 24.58
N PHE A 5 3.19 -10.08 25.38
CA PHE A 5 4.20 -10.82 26.11
C PHE A 5 3.90 -12.31 26.19
N ILE A 6 4.89 -13.13 26.49
CA ILE A 6 4.75 -14.55 26.69
C ILE A 6 4.32 -14.81 28.16
N GLY A 7 3.14 -15.40 28.35
CA GLY A 7 2.55 -15.59 29.67
C GLY A 7 3.40 -16.48 30.59
N SER A 8 3.92 -17.60 30.08
CA SER A 8 4.79 -18.49 30.86
C SER A 8 6.09 -17.82 31.31
N GLU A 9 6.69 -16.96 30.49
CA GLU A 9 7.89 -16.18 30.84
C GLU A 9 7.58 -15.14 31.91
N ALA A 10 6.45 -14.41 31.76
CA ALA A 10 6.02 -13.40 32.73
C ALA A 10 5.68 -13.98 34.12
N VAL A 11 5.09 -15.20 34.15
CA VAL A 11 4.83 -15.92 35.41
C VAL A 11 6.14 -16.43 36.03
N ALA A 12 7.01 -17.04 35.23
CA ALA A 12 8.28 -17.57 35.72
C ALA A 12 9.22 -16.48 36.30
N SER A 13 9.16 -15.26 35.71
CA SER A 13 9.94 -14.10 36.22
C SER A 13 9.25 -13.35 37.38
N GLY A 14 8.07 -13.76 37.80
CA GLY A 14 7.32 -13.11 38.87
C GLY A 14 6.66 -11.76 38.46
N LEU A 15 6.73 -11.38 37.22
CA LEU A 15 6.10 -10.12 36.71
C LEU A 15 4.57 -10.17 36.77
N VAL A 16 3.98 -11.34 36.61
CA VAL A 16 2.53 -11.55 36.61
C VAL A 16 2.19 -12.85 37.35
N THR A 17 1.21 -12.80 38.26
CA THR A 17 0.71 -14.03 38.89
C THR A 17 -0.23 -14.79 37.94
N PRO A 18 -0.38 -16.14 38.09
CA PRO A 18 -1.32 -16.91 37.28
C PRO A 18 -2.77 -16.40 37.39
N TYR A 19 -3.15 -15.84 38.54
CA TYR A 19 -4.46 -15.21 38.76
C TYR A 19 -4.59 -13.92 37.95
N ALA A 20 -3.62 -13.02 38.05
CA ALA A 20 -3.61 -11.76 37.30
C ALA A 20 -3.59 -11.99 35.77
N LEU A 21 -2.86 -13.03 35.32
CA LEU A 21 -2.82 -13.40 33.90
C LEU A 21 -4.22 -13.75 33.35
N ARG A 22 -5.04 -14.44 34.14
CA ARG A 22 -6.42 -14.78 33.75
C ARG A 22 -7.42 -13.65 33.89
N SER A 23 -7.23 -12.74 34.83
CA SER A 23 -8.20 -11.68 35.17
C SER A 23 -7.96 -10.35 34.48
N ARG A 24 -6.70 -10.02 34.08
CA ARG A 24 -6.32 -8.70 33.55
C ARG A 24 -5.83 -8.72 32.11
N PHE A 25 -5.59 -9.92 31.54
CA PHE A 25 -5.00 -10.06 30.23
C PHE A 25 -5.87 -10.97 29.34
N VAL A 26 -5.81 -10.71 28.04
CA VAL A 26 -6.50 -11.50 27.02
C VAL A 26 -5.46 -12.30 26.23
N ARG A 27 -5.70 -13.58 26.06
CA ARG A 27 -4.85 -14.47 25.26
C ARG A 27 -5.12 -14.22 23.76
N VAL A 28 -4.13 -13.72 23.04
CA VAL A 28 -4.20 -13.47 21.58
C VAL A 28 -3.82 -14.71 20.79
N HIS A 29 -2.78 -15.41 21.23
CA HIS A 29 -2.33 -16.71 20.67
C HIS A 29 -1.93 -17.64 21.83
N PRO A 30 -1.71 -18.95 21.58
CA PRO A 30 -1.21 -19.85 22.62
C PRO A 30 -0.01 -19.26 23.36
N ASP A 31 -0.16 -19.05 24.66
CA ASP A 31 0.84 -18.46 25.58
C ASP A 31 1.27 -17.01 25.27
N VAL A 32 0.54 -16.28 24.42
CA VAL A 32 0.79 -14.85 24.16
C VAL A 32 -0.40 -14.02 24.61
N TYR A 33 -0.14 -12.99 25.40
CA TYR A 33 -1.14 -12.18 26.08
C TYR A 33 -0.92 -10.69 25.82
N VAL A 34 -2.03 -9.94 25.87
CA VAL A 34 -2.06 -8.47 25.92
C VAL A 34 -2.97 -8.02 27.06
N PRO A 35 -2.82 -6.81 27.62
CA PRO A 35 -3.78 -6.26 28.57
C PRO A 35 -5.21 -6.28 27.99
N ALA A 36 -6.18 -6.51 28.87
CA ALA A 36 -7.60 -6.45 28.50
C ALA A 36 -7.94 -5.07 27.92
N GLY A 37 -8.77 -5.03 26.87
CA GLY A 37 -9.14 -3.79 26.19
C GLY A 37 -8.11 -3.27 25.17
N THR A 38 -6.99 -3.96 24.96
CA THR A 38 -6.00 -3.58 23.93
C THR A 38 -6.58 -3.71 22.53
N ALA A 39 -6.62 -2.61 21.77
CA ALA A 39 -6.89 -2.65 20.33
C ALA A 39 -5.67 -3.21 19.59
N LEU A 40 -5.85 -4.34 18.90
CA LEU A 40 -4.79 -5.02 18.18
C LEU A 40 -4.59 -4.41 16.79
N SER A 41 -3.61 -3.53 16.65
CA SER A 41 -3.14 -3.09 15.33
C SER A 41 -2.40 -4.21 14.60
N ALA A 42 -2.22 -4.07 13.27
CA ALA A 42 -1.44 -5.01 12.47
C ALA A 42 0.00 -5.20 13.00
N GLY A 43 0.63 -4.13 13.52
CA GLY A 43 1.94 -4.19 14.17
C GLY A 43 1.94 -5.01 15.46
N LEU A 44 0.93 -4.84 16.33
CA LEU A 44 0.78 -5.63 17.55
C LEU A 44 0.49 -7.11 17.24
N ARG A 45 -0.29 -7.40 16.20
CA ARG A 45 -0.52 -8.77 15.72
C ARG A 45 0.77 -9.41 15.22
N ALA A 46 1.58 -8.67 14.45
CA ALA A 46 2.88 -9.14 13.98
C ALA A 46 3.79 -9.50 15.16
N ARG A 47 3.87 -8.63 16.18
CA ARG A 47 4.66 -8.87 17.40
C ARG A 47 4.12 -10.07 18.19
N SER A 48 2.79 -10.20 18.34
CA SER A 48 2.16 -11.34 19.02
C SER A 48 2.50 -12.65 18.32
N ALA A 49 2.44 -12.69 16.98
CA ALA A 49 2.78 -13.87 16.20
C ALA A 49 4.27 -14.23 16.29
N TRP A 50 5.16 -13.22 16.31
CA TRP A 50 6.58 -13.44 16.53
C TRP A 50 6.86 -14.04 17.93
N LEU A 51 6.22 -13.54 18.98
CA LEU A 51 6.33 -14.11 20.33
C LEU A 51 5.76 -15.54 20.40
N TRP A 52 4.63 -15.80 19.70
CA TRP A 52 4.09 -17.17 19.59
C TRP A 52 5.11 -18.12 18.94
N SER A 53 5.85 -17.70 17.94
CA SER A 53 6.95 -18.48 17.35
C SER A 53 8.15 -18.68 18.30
N ARG A 54 8.06 -18.23 19.55
CA ARG A 54 9.18 -18.17 20.49
C ARG A 54 10.37 -17.40 19.95
N ARG A 55 10.08 -16.29 19.26
CA ARG A 55 11.08 -15.38 18.65
C ARG A 55 11.90 -16.02 17.53
N ARG A 56 11.45 -17.18 16.99
CA ARG A 56 12.17 -17.92 15.94
C ARG A 56 11.72 -17.58 14.51
N GLY A 57 10.51 -17.03 14.36
CA GLY A 57 9.99 -16.60 13.06
C GLY A 57 10.54 -15.25 12.63
N VAL A 58 10.62 -15.01 11.34
CA VAL A 58 10.90 -13.70 10.73
C VAL A 58 9.57 -13.09 10.30
N VAL A 59 9.28 -11.86 10.73
CA VAL A 59 8.05 -11.15 10.31
C VAL A 59 8.15 -10.82 8.82
N ALA A 60 7.13 -11.14 8.05
CA ALA A 60 7.16 -11.07 6.59
C ALA A 60 5.85 -10.57 5.98
N GLY A 61 5.82 -10.35 4.67
CA GLY A 61 4.62 -9.98 3.94
C GLY A 61 3.94 -8.73 4.49
N ARG A 62 2.60 -8.76 4.61
CA ARG A 62 1.84 -7.59 5.09
C ARG A 62 2.15 -7.22 6.55
N SER A 63 2.53 -8.19 7.37
CA SER A 63 2.96 -7.90 8.75
C SER A 63 4.28 -7.13 8.79
N ALA A 64 5.23 -7.45 7.92
CA ALA A 64 6.44 -6.67 7.76
C ALA A 64 6.11 -5.26 7.23
N ALA A 65 5.23 -5.15 6.22
CA ALA A 65 4.78 -3.87 5.69
C ALA A 65 4.16 -2.98 6.79
N ALA A 66 3.36 -3.56 7.69
CA ALA A 66 2.80 -2.81 8.83
C ALA A 66 3.87 -2.23 9.76
N LEU A 67 4.96 -2.97 9.99
CA LEU A 67 6.09 -2.51 10.82
C LEU A 67 6.91 -1.40 10.14
N TYR A 68 6.86 -1.29 8.81
CA TYR A 68 7.42 -0.16 8.05
C TYR A 68 6.51 1.08 8.04
N GLY A 69 5.39 1.07 8.75
CA GLY A 69 4.45 2.18 8.77
C GLY A 69 3.61 2.31 7.49
N THR A 70 3.54 1.25 6.69
CA THR A 70 2.71 1.22 5.48
C THR A 70 1.25 1.48 5.83
N LYS A 71 0.62 2.43 5.14
CA LYS A 71 -0.82 2.70 5.29
C LYS A 71 -1.66 1.57 4.68
N TRP A 72 -2.95 1.54 5.03
CA TRP A 72 -3.96 0.64 4.43
C TRP A 72 -3.74 -0.86 4.71
N ILE A 73 -3.04 -1.19 5.77
CA ILE A 73 -2.97 -2.56 6.28
C ILE A 73 -4.21 -2.83 7.14
N ASP A 74 -4.93 -3.91 6.81
CA ASP A 74 -6.09 -4.33 7.60
C ASP A 74 -5.62 -4.89 8.96
N ASP A 75 -6.01 -4.23 10.04
CA ASP A 75 -5.69 -4.63 11.41
C ASP A 75 -6.28 -6.00 11.81
N ARG A 76 -7.28 -6.50 11.06
CA ARG A 76 -7.89 -7.81 11.29
C ARG A 76 -7.23 -8.94 10.50
N ALA A 77 -6.37 -8.59 9.53
CA ALA A 77 -5.69 -9.59 8.72
C ALA A 77 -4.78 -10.50 9.57
N PRO A 78 -4.67 -11.78 9.24
CA PRO A 78 -3.75 -12.70 9.92
C PRO A 78 -2.31 -12.19 9.84
N ALA A 79 -1.58 -12.30 10.96
CA ALA A 79 -0.16 -12.00 11.01
C ALA A 79 0.64 -12.98 10.15
N GLN A 80 1.68 -12.52 9.50
CA GLN A 80 2.46 -13.27 8.52
C GLN A 80 3.91 -13.45 8.96
N LEU A 81 4.37 -14.69 9.00
CA LEU A 81 5.74 -15.06 9.39
C LEU A 81 6.37 -16.03 8.39
N LEU A 82 7.64 -15.83 8.11
CA LEU A 82 8.53 -16.87 7.61
C LEU A 82 8.93 -17.75 8.80
N TYR A 83 8.28 -18.89 8.92
CA TYR A 83 8.50 -19.85 10.00
C TYR A 83 8.05 -21.24 9.57
N PRO A 84 8.89 -22.29 9.70
CA PRO A 84 8.59 -23.63 9.20
C PRO A 84 7.59 -24.37 10.10
N TYR A 85 6.40 -23.83 10.25
CA TYR A 85 5.33 -24.41 11.05
C TYR A 85 4.07 -24.59 10.20
N ARG A 86 3.60 -25.84 10.07
CA ARG A 86 2.54 -26.19 9.09
C ARG A 86 1.11 -25.93 9.59
N ARG A 87 0.90 -25.83 10.90
CA ARG A 87 -0.43 -25.67 11.51
C ARG A 87 -0.43 -24.51 12.51
N PRO A 88 -0.24 -23.26 12.05
CA PRO A 88 -0.32 -22.10 12.94
C PRO A 88 -1.73 -21.98 13.53
N PRO A 89 -1.89 -21.36 14.71
CA PRO A 89 -3.20 -21.04 15.25
C PRO A 89 -3.90 -19.98 14.38
N ASP A 90 -5.21 -19.84 14.58
CA ASP A 90 -6.01 -18.81 13.93
C ASP A 90 -5.39 -17.41 14.11
N GLY A 91 -5.48 -16.60 13.07
CA GLY A 91 -4.89 -15.28 13.05
C GLY A 91 -3.39 -15.24 12.73
N ILE A 92 -2.75 -16.38 12.45
CA ILE A 92 -1.36 -16.45 11.99
C ILE A 92 -1.27 -17.24 10.68
N GLN A 93 -0.49 -16.74 9.74
CA GLN A 93 -0.09 -17.42 8.52
C GLN A 93 1.41 -17.63 8.51
N THR A 94 1.85 -18.85 8.23
CA THR A 94 3.28 -19.19 8.17
C THR A 94 3.63 -19.83 6.84
N TRP A 95 4.85 -19.64 6.41
CA TRP A 95 5.44 -20.40 5.30
C TRP A 95 6.93 -20.56 5.49
N SER A 96 7.47 -21.61 4.86
CA SER A 96 8.91 -21.82 4.74
C SER A 96 9.40 -21.25 3.42
N ASP A 97 10.51 -20.56 3.46
CA ASP A 97 11.23 -20.09 2.29
C ASP A 97 12.72 -19.93 2.61
N ARG A 98 13.55 -19.91 1.59
CA ARG A 98 14.95 -19.54 1.75
C ARG A 98 15.06 -18.05 2.04
N LEU A 99 15.83 -17.69 3.05
CA LEU A 99 16.22 -16.31 3.37
C LEU A 99 17.75 -16.22 3.33
N VAL A 100 18.25 -15.14 2.74
CA VAL A 100 19.66 -14.76 2.81
C VAL A 100 19.80 -13.62 3.82
N GLY A 101 20.98 -13.46 4.42
CA GLY A 101 21.17 -12.50 5.53
C GLY A 101 20.87 -11.05 5.16
N ASP A 102 21.11 -10.67 3.90
CA ASP A 102 20.81 -9.33 3.37
C ASP A 102 19.29 -9.06 3.13
N GLU A 103 18.44 -10.04 3.37
CA GLU A 103 16.97 -9.94 3.22
C GLU A 103 16.25 -9.75 4.55
N ILE A 104 17.00 -9.65 5.66
CA ILE A 104 16.46 -9.51 7.01
C ILE A 104 17.05 -8.26 7.66
N GLN A 105 16.23 -7.53 8.37
CA GLN A 105 16.65 -6.43 9.25
C GLN A 105 15.91 -6.50 10.58
N THR A 106 16.31 -5.67 11.54
CA THR A 106 15.70 -5.66 12.87
C THR A 106 14.82 -4.42 13.03
N ILE A 107 13.55 -4.61 13.40
CA ILE A 107 12.62 -3.54 13.77
C ILE A 107 12.05 -3.84 15.15
N GLY A 108 12.23 -2.95 16.11
CA GLY A 108 11.73 -3.12 17.48
C GLY A 108 12.19 -4.42 18.14
N GLY A 109 13.42 -4.89 17.85
CA GLY A 109 13.99 -6.14 18.34
C GLY A 109 13.49 -7.41 17.63
N MET A 110 12.67 -7.29 16.60
CA MET A 110 12.15 -8.42 15.81
C MET A 110 12.91 -8.54 14.49
N PRO A 111 13.26 -9.76 14.02
CA PRO A 111 13.72 -9.98 12.66
C PRO A 111 12.55 -9.80 11.69
N VAL A 112 12.73 -8.96 10.69
CA VAL A 112 11.72 -8.55 9.69
C VAL A 112 12.35 -8.65 8.31
N THR A 113 11.59 -9.09 7.31
CA THR A 113 12.07 -9.06 5.92
C THR A 113 12.28 -7.62 5.46
N THR A 114 13.37 -7.35 4.71
CA THR A 114 13.63 -6.03 4.11
C THR A 114 12.46 -5.56 3.22
N PRO A 115 12.33 -4.27 2.90
CA PRO A 115 11.27 -3.77 2.03
C PRO A 115 11.20 -4.51 0.69
N ALA A 116 12.33 -4.77 0.03
CA ALA A 116 12.39 -5.48 -1.24
C ALA A 116 11.89 -6.94 -1.09
N ARG A 117 12.33 -7.64 -0.03
CA ARG A 117 11.87 -9.01 0.24
C ARG A 117 10.39 -9.03 0.64
N THR A 118 9.93 -8.09 1.42
CA THR A 118 8.52 -7.92 1.79
C THR A 118 7.64 -7.74 0.55
N ALA A 119 8.05 -6.86 -0.37
CA ALA A 119 7.35 -6.63 -1.63
C ALA A 119 7.31 -7.89 -2.51
N LEU A 120 8.43 -8.62 -2.62
CA LEU A 120 8.49 -9.88 -3.37
C LEU A 120 7.56 -10.94 -2.77
N ASP A 121 7.51 -11.06 -1.43
CA ASP A 121 6.61 -11.97 -0.74
C ASP A 121 5.13 -11.64 -1.03
N ILE A 122 4.77 -10.36 -0.98
CA ILE A 122 3.42 -9.87 -1.31
C ILE A 122 3.09 -10.16 -2.78
N ALA A 123 3.98 -9.85 -3.71
CA ALA A 123 3.81 -10.08 -5.14
C ALA A 123 3.60 -11.57 -5.47
N CYS A 124 4.37 -12.45 -4.83
CA CYS A 124 4.26 -13.89 -5.06
C CYS A 124 2.98 -14.53 -4.48
N ARG A 125 2.38 -13.93 -3.43
CA ARG A 125 1.35 -14.57 -2.61
C ARG A 125 -0.03 -13.95 -2.71
N SER A 126 -0.14 -12.71 -3.19
CA SER A 126 -1.42 -11.98 -3.27
C SER A 126 -1.98 -11.97 -4.70
N PRO A 127 -3.30 -11.82 -4.88
CA PRO A 127 -3.88 -11.45 -6.18
C PRO A 127 -3.26 -10.14 -6.71
N VAL A 128 -3.15 -10.02 -8.03
CA VAL A 128 -2.40 -8.93 -8.70
C VAL A 128 -2.76 -7.55 -8.17
N ASP A 129 -4.04 -7.16 -8.19
CA ASP A 129 -4.47 -5.82 -7.78
C ASP A 129 -4.18 -5.52 -6.30
N LYS A 130 -4.41 -6.53 -5.44
CA LYS A 130 -4.10 -6.42 -4.01
C LYS A 130 -2.59 -6.37 -3.75
N ALA A 131 -1.79 -7.05 -4.59
CA ALA A 131 -0.34 -7.00 -4.51
C ALA A 131 0.17 -5.62 -4.91
N VAL A 132 -0.27 -5.09 -6.06
CA VAL A 132 0.12 -3.76 -6.54
C VAL A 132 -0.19 -2.70 -5.50
N ALA A 133 -1.44 -2.64 -5.00
CA ALA A 133 -1.82 -1.64 -4.01
C ALA A 133 -1.01 -1.73 -2.70
N ALA A 134 -0.70 -2.95 -2.23
CA ALA A 134 0.10 -3.13 -1.04
C ALA A 134 1.58 -2.75 -1.25
N ILE A 135 2.12 -3.01 -2.45
CA ILE A 135 3.51 -2.67 -2.79
C ILE A 135 3.64 -1.17 -3.08
N ASP A 136 2.66 -0.53 -3.74
CA ASP A 136 2.61 0.94 -3.91
C ASP A 136 2.71 1.63 -2.54
N ALA A 137 1.87 1.22 -1.59
CA ALA A 137 1.86 1.77 -0.23
C ALA A 137 3.19 1.49 0.52
N LEU A 138 3.78 0.30 0.36
CA LEU A 138 5.08 -0.05 0.96
C LEU A 138 6.20 0.78 0.33
N ALA A 139 6.24 0.88 -1.00
CA ALA A 139 7.25 1.65 -1.72
C ALA A 139 7.20 3.13 -1.32
N ARG A 140 5.99 3.69 -1.16
CA ARG A 140 5.81 5.06 -0.67
C ARG A 140 6.32 5.24 0.78
N ALA A 141 6.11 4.24 1.66
CA ALA A 141 6.54 4.33 3.06
C ALA A 141 8.05 4.13 3.25
N THR A 142 8.72 3.46 2.32
CA THR A 142 10.12 3.03 2.48
C THR A 142 11.05 3.54 1.37
N GLU A 143 10.53 4.32 0.42
CA GLU A 143 11.24 4.78 -0.79
C GLU A 143 11.80 3.63 -1.65
N LEU A 144 11.25 2.41 -1.49
CA LEU A 144 11.63 1.21 -2.21
C LEU A 144 11.45 1.40 -3.72
N LYS A 145 12.48 1.05 -4.49
CA LYS A 145 12.44 1.11 -5.95
C LYS A 145 12.11 -0.27 -6.54
N VAL A 146 11.32 -0.29 -7.60
CA VAL A 146 10.91 -1.52 -8.29
C VAL A 146 12.13 -2.35 -8.71
N LEU A 147 13.20 -1.71 -9.16
CA LEU A 147 14.46 -2.38 -9.55
C LEU A 147 15.04 -3.25 -8.43
N GLU A 148 14.94 -2.81 -7.17
CA GLU A 148 15.43 -3.60 -6.03
C GLU A 148 14.65 -4.91 -5.87
N ILE A 149 13.34 -4.86 -6.15
CA ILE A 149 12.47 -6.05 -6.11
C ILE A 149 12.78 -6.97 -7.31
N GLU A 150 13.01 -6.40 -8.48
CA GLU A 150 13.35 -7.15 -9.70
C GLU A 150 14.68 -7.89 -9.55
N LEU A 151 15.72 -7.21 -9.04
CA LEU A 151 17.03 -7.82 -8.75
C LEU A 151 16.89 -8.98 -7.74
N LEU A 152 16.04 -8.80 -6.73
CA LEU A 152 15.74 -9.85 -5.78
C LEU A 152 14.96 -11.00 -6.42
N ALA A 153 13.98 -10.70 -7.28
CA ALA A 153 13.18 -11.70 -8.00
C ALA A 153 14.04 -12.60 -8.89
N ASP A 154 15.11 -12.07 -9.46
CA ASP A 154 16.05 -12.85 -10.27
C ASP A 154 16.87 -13.85 -9.44
N ARG A 155 17.11 -13.62 -8.17
CA ARG A 155 17.69 -14.57 -7.21
C ARG A 155 16.78 -15.80 -6.99
N TYR A 156 15.48 -15.61 -7.20
CA TYR A 156 14.42 -16.58 -6.86
C TYR A 156 13.65 -17.10 -8.09
N ARG A 157 14.31 -17.30 -9.23
CA ARG A 157 13.67 -17.68 -10.52
C ARG A 157 12.76 -18.91 -10.43
N GLY A 158 13.09 -19.89 -9.58
CA GLY A 158 12.29 -21.11 -9.37
C GLY A 158 11.23 -21.04 -8.27
N ARG A 159 11.09 -19.89 -7.61
CA ARG A 159 10.16 -19.73 -6.49
C ARG A 159 8.69 -19.81 -6.92
N ARG A 160 7.86 -20.48 -6.12
CA ARG A 160 6.41 -20.49 -6.33
C ARG A 160 5.84 -19.06 -6.31
N GLY A 161 5.12 -18.68 -7.35
CA GLY A 161 4.53 -17.36 -7.51
C GLY A 161 5.43 -16.32 -8.17
N ILE A 162 6.66 -16.63 -8.53
CA ILE A 162 7.58 -15.69 -9.18
C ILE A 162 7.03 -15.17 -10.52
N SER A 163 6.33 -16.00 -11.29
CA SER A 163 5.67 -15.55 -12.54
C SER A 163 4.61 -14.49 -12.26
N ARG A 164 3.87 -14.63 -11.16
CA ARG A 164 2.92 -13.59 -10.71
C ARG A 164 3.65 -12.33 -10.28
N ALA A 165 4.74 -12.44 -9.53
CA ALA A 165 5.54 -11.27 -9.16
C ALA A 165 5.98 -10.49 -10.40
N ARG A 166 6.47 -11.18 -11.44
CA ARG A 166 6.86 -10.55 -12.72
C ARG A 166 5.70 -9.85 -13.43
N SER A 167 4.45 -10.27 -13.26
CA SER A 167 3.29 -9.55 -13.79
C SER A 167 2.83 -8.39 -12.90
N VAL A 168 3.16 -8.41 -11.61
CA VAL A 168 2.84 -7.35 -10.65
C VAL A 168 3.82 -6.18 -10.73
N LEU A 169 5.13 -6.45 -10.77
CA LEU A 169 6.18 -5.44 -10.64
C LEU A 169 6.09 -4.31 -11.68
N PRO A 170 5.82 -4.55 -12.96
CA PRO A 170 5.65 -3.47 -13.94
C PRO A 170 4.46 -2.55 -13.67
N LEU A 171 3.52 -2.98 -12.82
CA LEU A 171 2.32 -2.22 -12.48
C LEU A 171 2.49 -1.37 -11.21
N VAL A 172 3.58 -1.56 -10.47
CA VAL A 172 3.85 -0.83 -9.22
C VAL A 172 4.16 0.64 -9.49
N ASP A 173 3.65 1.51 -8.62
CA ASP A 173 3.85 2.97 -8.68
C ASP A 173 3.70 3.57 -7.27
N ALA A 174 4.80 4.00 -6.68
CA ALA A 174 4.84 4.58 -5.34
C ALA A 174 4.10 5.93 -5.21
N GLY A 175 3.70 6.53 -6.34
CA GLY A 175 2.94 7.78 -6.36
C GLY A 175 1.49 7.62 -5.89
N ALA A 176 0.88 6.44 -6.01
CA ALA A 176 -0.48 6.24 -5.52
C ALA A 176 -0.55 6.38 -3.98
N GLU A 177 -1.44 7.26 -3.49
CA GLU A 177 -1.58 7.54 -2.05
C GLU A 177 -2.61 6.64 -1.37
N SER A 178 -3.46 5.98 -2.15
CA SER A 178 -4.52 5.09 -1.65
C SER A 178 -4.71 3.85 -2.53
N PRO A 179 -5.29 2.76 -1.98
CA PRO A 179 -5.67 1.59 -2.78
C PRO A 179 -6.70 1.91 -3.87
N ARG A 180 -7.48 2.97 -3.70
CA ARG A 180 -8.48 3.41 -4.69
C ARG A 180 -7.82 4.09 -5.88
N GLU A 181 -6.81 4.89 -5.66
CA GLU A 181 -5.99 5.46 -6.74
C GLU A 181 -5.25 4.36 -7.51
N THR A 182 -4.64 3.39 -6.81
CA THR A 182 -4.05 2.20 -7.47
C THR A 182 -5.08 1.47 -8.33
N TRP A 183 -6.26 1.20 -7.78
CA TRP A 183 -7.34 0.54 -8.52
C TRP A 183 -7.73 1.33 -9.77
N LEU A 184 -7.92 2.65 -9.65
CA LEU A 184 -8.30 3.53 -10.76
C LEU A 184 -7.21 3.54 -11.85
N ARG A 185 -5.96 3.65 -11.46
CA ARG A 185 -4.81 3.57 -12.37
C ARG A 185 -4.76 2.24 -13.13
N LEU A 186 -4.98 1.11 -12.43
CA LEU A 186 -5.03 -0.22 -13.06
C LEU A 186 -6.22 -0.37 -14.00
N LEU A 187 -7.37 0.21 -13.66
CA LEU A 187 -8.56 0.25 -14.53
C LEU A 187 -8.24 0.96 -15.85
N LEU A 188 -7.62 2.13 -15.79
CA LEU A 188 -7.25 2.92 -16.98
C LEU A 188 -6.22 2.19 -17.84
N LEU A 189 -5.19 1.59 -17.24
CA LEU A 189 -4.19 0.79 -17.97
C LEU A 189 -4.84 -0.38 -18.72
N ARG A 190 -5.76 -1.10 -18.08
CA ARG A 190 -6.49 -2.22 -18.70
C ARG A 190 -7.45 -1.78 -19.81
N ALA A 191 -7.94 -0.56 -19.73
CA ALA A 191 -8.76 0.04 -20.78
C ALA A 191 -7.93 0.54 -21.98
N GLY A 192 -6.60 0.39 -21.94
CA GLY A 192 -5.69 0.74 -23.03
C GLY A 192 -5.19 2.18 -23.03
N PHE A 193 -5.45 2.96 -21.98
CA PHE A 193 -4.83 4.27 -21.85
C PHE A 193 -3.33 4.15 -21.56
N PRO A 194 -2.50 5.08 -22.07
CA PRO A 194 -1.10 5.17 -21.70
C PRO A 194 -0.95 5.28 -20.17
N ARG A 195 0.19 4.87 -19.64
CA ARG A 195 0.46 4.98 -18.20
C ARG A 195 0.35 6.44 -17.76
N PRO A 196 -0.58 6.80 -16.86
CA PRO A 196 -0.65 8.14 -16.32
C PRO A 196 0.53 8.40 -15.38
N ARG A 197 0.99 9.63 -15.30
CA ARG A 197 1.87 10.09 -14.23
C ARG A 197 1.04 10.27 -12.97
N THR A 198 1.49 9.68 -11.85
CA THR A 198 0.86 9.84 -10.53
C THR A 198 1.42 11.06 -9.80
N GLN A 199 0.66 11.60 -8.85
CA GLN A 199 1.01 12.79 -8.06
C GLN A 199 1.56 13.92 -8.93
N LEU A 200 0.76 14.30 -9.94
CA LEU A 200 1.15 15.27 -10.97
C LEU A 200 1.06 16.70 -10.43
N PRO A 201 2.19 17.41 -10.20
CA PRO A 201 2.16 18.76 -9.67
C PRO A 201 1.77 19.75 -10.76
N VAL A 202 0.74 20.56 -10.49
CA VAL A 202 0.37 21.71 -11.32
C VAL A 202 0.88 22.97 -10.67
N ARG A 203 1.67 23.74 -11.42
CA ARG A 203 2.28 24.99 -10.93
C ARG A 203 1.83 26.18 -11.77
N GLN A 204 1.71 27.33 -11.12
CA GLN A 204 1.47 28.62 -11.77
C GLN A 204 2.45 29.63 -11.17
N TYR A 205 3.22 30.32 -12.00
CA TYR A 205 4.25 31.26 -11.58
C TYR A 205 5.25 30.70 -10.53
N GLY A 206 5.58 29.40 -10.66
CA GLY A 206 6.46 28.68 -9.73
C GLY A 206 5.76 28.14 -8.47
N ALA A 207 4.60 28.65 -8.10
CA ALA A 207 3.83 28.18 -6.95
C ALA A 207 3.08 26.88 -7.26
N LEU A 208 3.06 25.93 -6.32
CA LEU A 208 2.25 24.70 -6.41
C LEU A 208 0.78 25.05 -6.19
N ILE A 209 -0.05 24.86 -7.21
CA ILE A 209 -1.50 25.10 -7.18
C ILE A 209 -2.24 23.84 -6.75
N ALA A 210 -1.85 22.69 -7.32
CA ALA A 210 -2.47 21.40 -7.06
C ALA A 210 -1.48 20.26 -7.26
N CYS A 211 -1.72 19.15 -6.58
CA CYS A 211 -1.17 17.86 -6.93
C CYS A 211 -2.36 16.98 -7.36
N LEU A 212 -2.34 16.51 -8.61
CA LEU A 212 -3.41 15.69 -9.18
C LEU A 212 -3.07 14.22 -8.99
N ASP A 213 -4.03 13.37 -8.62
CA ASP A 213 -3.76 11.97 -8.29
C ASP A 213 -3.07 11.25 -9.45
N MET A 214 -3.58 11.44 -10.68
CA MET A 214 -2.96 10.92 -11.89
C MET A 214 -3.40 11.67 -13.14
N GLY A 215 -2.58 11.64 -14.20
CA GLY A 215 -2.93 12.30 -15.46
C GLY A 215 -1.84 12.27 -16.51
N TRP A 216 -2.14 12.95 -17.61
CA TRP A 216 -1.29 13.10 -18.79
C TRP A 216 -1.09 14.60 -19.04
N GLU A 217 0.13 15.04 -18.78
CA GLU A 217 0.50 16.46 -18.79
C GLU A 217 0.48 17.06 -20.20
N ASP A 218 0.86 16.28 -21.20
CA ASP A 218 0.91 16.65 -22.62
C ASP A 218 -0.45 17.08 -23.17
N ILE A 219 -1.53 16.42 -22.74
CA ILE A 219 -2.89 16.76 -23.10
C ILE A 219 -3.68 17.47 -22.00
N LYS A 220 -3.04 17.73 -20.84
CA LYS A 220 -3.65 18.36 -19.66
C LYS A 220 -4.95 17.67 -19.23
N LEU A 221 -4.94 16.36 -19.19
CA LEU A 221 -6.05 15.52 -18.70
C LEU A 221 -5.62 14.86 -17.38
N ALA A 222 -6.44 14.99 -16.35
CA ALA A 222 -6.25 14.33 -15.07
C ALA A 222 -7.48 13.52 -14.66
N VAL A 223 -7.23 12.52 -13.82
CA VAL A 223 -8.26 11.70 -13.18
C VAL A 223 -7.97 11.68 -11.69
N GLU A 224 -8.94 12.06 -10.86
CA GLU A 224 -8.85 12.09 -9.40
C GLU A 224 -9.89 11.18 -8.78
N TYR A 225 -9.51 10.47 -7.70
CA TYR A 225 -10.44 9.68 -6.91
C TYR A 225 -10.91 10.49 -5.70
N ASP A 226 -12.15 10.96 -5.74
CA ASP A 226 -12.79 11.71 -4.66
C ASP A 226 -13.41 10.74 -3.64
N GLY A 227 -12.74 10.58 -2.49
CA GLY A 227 -13.24 9.77 -1.38
C GLY A 227 -14.22 10.56 -0.51
N ASP A 228 -15.20 9.89 0.08
CA ASP A 228 -16.28 10.48 0.91
C ASP A 228 -15.80 11.28 2.15
N GLN A 229 -14.51 11.24 2.46
CA GLN A 229 -13.99 11.83 3.71
C GLN A 229 -13.96 13.37 3.76
N HIS A 230 -14.19 14.07 2.64
CA HIS A 230 -14.01 15.54 2.57
C HIS A 230 -15.32 16.36 2.45
N ARG A 231 -16.49 15.73 2.54
CA ARG A 231 -17.77 16.42 2.28
C ARG A 231 -18.31 17.30 3.42
N THR A 232 -17.69 17.32 4.61
CA THR A 232 -18.25 17.96 5.80
C THR A 232 -17.66 19.33 6.16
N ASP A 233 -16.56 19.77 5.53
CA ASP A 233 -15.93 21.06 5.83
C ASP A 233 -16.22 22.12 4.76
N ARG A 234 -17.03 23.13 5.11
CA ARG A 234 -17.34 24.29 4.24
C ARG A 234 -16.11 25.03 3.73
N ARG A 235 -15.05 25.12 4.54
CA ARG A 235 -13.81 25.80 4.14
C ARG A 235 -13.05 24.99 3.09
N GLN A 236 -13.07 23.67 3.22
CA GLN A 236 -12.47 22.76 2.23
C GLN A 236 -13.24 22.84 0.91
N PHE A 237 -14.57 22.82 0.94
CA PHE A 237 -15.40 22.95 -0.26
C PHE A 237 -15.12 24.25 -1.05
N THR A 238 -14.96 25.39 -0.36
CA THR A 238 -14.60 26.66 -1.04
C THR A 238 -13.21 26.62 -1.69
N LYS A 239 -12.24 25.95 -1.03
CA LYS A 239 -10.89 25.76 -1.60
C LYS A 239 -10.94 24.85 -2.84
N ASP A 240 -11.77 23.81 -2.81
CA ASP A 240 -11.89 22.86 -3.92
C ASP A 240 -12.53 23.51 -5.15
N ILE A 241 -13.49 24.44 -4.97
CA ILE A 241 -14.06 25.25 -6.07
C ILE A 241 -12.96 26.12 -6.69
N ARG A 242 -12.25 26.91 -5.88
CA ARG A 242 -11.17 27.78 -6.37
C ARG A 242 -10.06 27.00 -7.07
N ARG A 243 -9.69 25.85 -6.51
CA ARG A 243 -8.72 24.93 -7.14
C ARG A 243 -9.20 24.49 -8.53
N ALA A 244 -10.49 24.12 -8.64
CA ALA A 244 -11.08 23.68 -9.92
C ALA A 244 -11.09 24.81 -10.95
N GLU A 245 -11.43 26.05 -10.56
CA GLU A 245 -11.40 27.23 -11.41
C GLU A 245 -9.99 27.49 -11.97
N VAL A 246 -8.98 27.53 -11.10
CA VAL A 246 -7.58 27.74 -11.52
C VAL A 246 -7.08 26.61 -12.42
N LEU A 247 -7.43 25.34 -12.15
CA LEU A 247 -7.07 24.23 -13.01
C LEU A 247 -7.69 24.39 -14.41
N ALA A 248 -8.96 24.83 -14.48
CA ALA A 248 -9.64 25.10 -15.75
C ALA A 248 -8.98 26.25 -16.52
N GLU A 249 -8.62 27.37 -15.88
CA GLU A 249 -7.88 28.48 -16.47
C GLU A 249 -6.52 28.03 -17.01
N LEU A 250 -5.81 27.14 -16.30
CA LEU A 250 -4.57 26.53 -16.75
C LEU A 250 -4.78 25.51 -17.89
N GLY A 251 -6.03 25.30 -18.28
CA GLY A 251 -6.43 24.42 -19.37
C GLY A 251 -6.48 22.94 -18.98
N TRP A 252 -6.52 22.59 -17.73
CA TRP A 252 -6.69 21.22 -17.30
C TRP A 252 -8.14 20.75 -17.39
N THR A 253 -8.33 19.51 -17.81
CA THR A 253 -9.60 18.78 -17.68
C THR A 253 -9.42 17.74 -16.59
N VAL A 254 -10.22 17.81 -15.53
CA VAL A 254 -10.15 16.87 -14.39
C VAL A 254 -11.41 16.01 -14.39
N VAL A 255 -11.25 14.69 -14.54
CA VAL A 255 -12.33 13.71 -14.39
C VAL A 255 -12.30 13.22 -12.94
N ARG A 256 -13.30 13.62 -12.16
CA ARG A 256 -13.45 13.13 -10.76
C ARG A 256 -14.20 11.82 -10.75
N VAL A 257 -13.70 10.87 -9.97
CA VAL A 257 -14.24 9.52 -9.78
C VAL A 257 -14.60 9.31 -8.33
N THR A 258 -15.79 8.80 -8.06
CA THR A 258 -16.30 8.53 -6.72
C THR A 258 -16.54 7.03 -6.50
N ALA A 259 -16.90 6.64 -5.28
CA ALA A 259 -17.25 5.26 -4.95
C ALA A 259 -18.53 4.76 -5.66
N GLU A 260 -19.38 5.69 -6.12
CA GLU A 260 -20.64 5.39 -6.81
C GLU A 260 -20.46 5.11 -8.31
N ASP A 261 -19.30 5.48 -8.87
CA ASP A 261 -19.02 5.33 -10.29
C ASP A 261 -18.75 3.87 -10.68
N THR A 262 -19.36 3.45 -11.80
CA THR A 262 -19.06 2.13 -12.38
C THR A 262 -17.78 2.17 -13.23
N PRO A 263 -17.03 1.06 -13.33
CA PRO A 263 -15.84 0.97 -14.18
C PRO A 263 -16.10 1.41 -15.63
N ALA A 264 -17.22 0.98 -16.21
CA ALA A 264 -17.62 1.37 -17.58
C ALA A 264 -17.90 2.87 -17.71
N GLY A 265 -18.58 3.46 -16.72
CA GLY A 265 -18.86 4.90 -16.67
C GLY A 265 -17.59 5.73 -16.55
N ILE A 266 -16.63 5.29 -15.74
CA ILE A 266 -15.30 5.94 -15.61
C ILE A 266 -14.59 5.92 -16.96
N ILE A 267 -14.46 4.74 -17.59
CA ILE A 267 -13.80 4.58 -18.89
C ILE A 267 -14.46 5.47 -19.96
N ALA A 268 -15.79 5.50 -20.02
CA ALA A 268 -16.52 6.32 -21.00
C ALA A 268 -16.22 7.82 -20.80
N ARG A 269 -16.26 8.33 -19.56
CA ARG A 269 -15.93 9.73 -19.25
C ARG A 269 -14.49 10.10 -19.58
N VAL A 270 -13.55 9.23 -19.22
CA VAL A 270 -12.13 9.46 -19.53
C VAL A 270 -11.88 9.40 -21.03
N SER A 271 -12.49 8.46 -21.78
CA SER A 271 -12.39 8.37 -23.24
C SER A 271 -12.93 9.63 -23.92
N THR A 272 -14.08 10.13 -23.47
CA THR A 272 -14.66 11.39 -24.00
C THR A 272 -13.73 12.57 -23.75
N ALA A 273 -13.20 12.70 -22.56
CA ALA A 273 -12.25 13.76 -22.21
C ALA A 273 -10.95 13.63 -23.01
N TRP A 274 -10.43 12.40 -23.16
CA TRP A 274 -9.26 12.08 -23.97
C TRP A 274 -9.40 12.54 -25.41
N THR A 275 -10.48 12.13 -26.09
CA THR A 275 -10.74 12.51 -27.48
C THR A 275 -10.81 14.03 -27.66
N ARG A 276 -11.53 14.73 -26.79
CA ARG A 276 -11.60 16.20 -26.82
C ARG A 276 -10.23 16.86 -26.70
N ARG A 277 -9.37 16.35 -25.80
CA ARG A 277 -8.05 16.91 -25.52
C ARG A 277 -7.03 16.57 -26.60
N ALA A 278 -7.04 15.36 -27.12
CA ALA A 278 -6.16 14.93 -28.21
C ALA A 278 -6.45 15.72 -29.51
N CYS A 279 -7.73 15.96 -29.84
CA CYS A 279 -8.09 16.78 -31.00
C CYS A 279 -7.62 18.25 -30.84
N THR A 280 -7.67 18.82 -29.62
CA THR A 280 -7.24 20.21 -29.38
C THR A 280 -5.71 20.35 -29.38
N GLY A 281 -4.96 19.30 -29.00
CA GLY A 281 -3.50 19.27 -29.01
C GLY A 281 -2.89 19.21 -30.42
N SER A 282 -3.60 18.62 -31.40
CA SER A 282 -3.15 18.56 -32.81
C SER A 282 -3.26 19.89 -33.57
N LEU A 283 -3.92 20.91 -32.99
CA LEU A 283 -4.18 22.21 -33.64
C LEU A 283 -3.20 23.31 -33.23
N LYS A 284 -2.03 23.02 -32.64
CA LYS A 284 -0.97 24.04 -32.50
C LYS A 284 -0.26 24.22 -33.86
N PRO A 285 -0.45 25.39 -34.56
CA PRO A 285 0.30 25.63 -35.76
C PRO A 285 1.80 25.76 -35.37
N ALA A 286 2.66 25.19 -36.22
CA ALA A 286 4.09 25.38 -36.14
C ALA A 286 4.37 26.91 -36.06
N ARG A 287 4.98 27.37 -34.99
CA ARG A 287 5.53 28.74 -34.94
C ARG A 287 6.64 28.80 -35.97
N ASN A 288 6.34 29.46 -37.11
CA ASN A 288 7.37 29.88 -38.04
C ASN A 288 8.33 30.81 -37.30
N SER A 289 9.52 30.32 -37.00
CA SER A 289 10.67 31.14 -36.68
C SER A 289 11.16 31.79 -37.98
N ARG A 290 10.94 33.09 -38.11
CA ARG A 290 11.75 33.95 -38.96
C ARG A 290 12.79 34.66 -38.10
#